data_b09af4ab8e435025aee7215823636b40
#
_entry.id   b09af4ab8e435025aee7215823636b40
#
_cell.length_a   1.000
_cell.length_b   1.000
_cell.length_c   1.000
_cell.angle_alpha   90.00
_cell.angle_beta   90.00
_cell.angle_gamma   90.00
#
_symmetry.space_group_name_H-M   'P 1'
#
loop_
_entity.id
_entity.type
_entity.pdbx_description
1 polymer ?
#
loop_
_entity_poly.entity_id
_entity_poly.type
_entity_poly.pdbx_seq_one_letter_code
_entity_poly.pdbx_strand_id
1 'polypeptide(L)'
;MLQLFPRVIPSDKESALVISGDDLKGKRKVKVAVQSMELYNLPHCDKYFIDEDKRYALSDVAVKGGKAEFKFTPKGEQRHRVYVDTGARKLTFEIYSLKEDLYKLNPYKGDTHMHSTESDGLFTPTEVVAAYYERGYDYIAITDHHKYKGSAEIAKKTDKIAKYFKAYPGEEVHNRGMGFFHIINFGANASVNEIINADPDGVFAEVTSKAEELKKQYNLPDDIDEKEFAFRYWVSNKIREFGGVSVLCHPYWDAYGEYNMQTPMLEFLLKNGIFDAFEVVDDDDKTGNGVNLQTAMYNELRAEGVKIPIVGASDCHNVVSELFDKFFTYAF
;
A
#
# COMPACT_ATOMS: atom_id res chain seq x y z
N MET A 1 3.57 12.79 -19.29
CA MET A 1 2.71 11.71 -18.74
C MET A 1 1.30 12.26 -18.57
N LEU A 2 0.24 11.43 -18.75
CA LEU A 2 -1.14 11.83 -18.45
C LEU A 2 -1.49 11.58 -16.99
N GLN A 3 -2.25 12.49 -16.44
CA GLN A 3 -2.84 12.38 -15.10
C GLN A 3 -4.35 12.56 -15.18
N LEU A 4 -5.09 11.90 -14.30
CA LEU A 4 -6.53 12.06 -14.12
C LEU A 4 -6.79 12.53 -12.68
N PHE A 5 -7.58 13.57 -12.51
CA PHE A 5 -7.95 14.10 -11.20
C PHE A 5 -9.41 14.60 -11.19
N PRO A 6 -10.13 14.48 -10.07
CA PRO A 6 -9.78 13.75 -8.85
C PRO A 6 -9.82 12.23 -9.05
N ARG A 7 -9.15 11.47 -8.18
CA ARG A 7 -9.18 9.99 -8.16
C ARG A 7 -10.30 9.45 -7.26
N VAL A 8 -10.74 10.24 -6.31
CA VAL A 8 -11.87 9.93 -5.44
C VAL A 8 -12.96 10.98 -5.65
N ILE A 9 -14.19 10.52 -5.83
CA ILE A 9 -15.35 11.35 -6.12
C ILE A 9 -16.53 10.94 -5.23
N PRO A 10 -17.50 11.85 -4.95
CA PRO A 10 -18.67 11.48 -4.17
C PRO A 10 -19.56 10.53 -4.96
N SER A 11 -20.13 9.51 -4.30
CA SER A 11 -21.15 8.65 -4.89
C SER A 11 -22.43 9.43 -5.16
N ASP A 12 -23.15 9.03 -6.22
CA ASP A 12 -24.46 9.54 -6.60
C ASP A 12 -24.54 11.06 -6.85
N LYS A 13 -23.36 11.71 -7.05
CA LYS A 13 -23.26 13.14 -7.37
C LYS A 13 -22.39 13.33 -8.62
N GLU A 14 -22.78 14.29 -9.47
CA GLU A 14 -21.99 14.65 -10.65
C GLU A 14 -20.65 15.25 -10.24
N SER A 15 -19.56 14.73 -10.79
CA SER A 15 -18.19 15.19 -10.57
C SER A 15 -17.53 15.55 -11.89
N ALA A 16 -16.77 16.63 -11.90
CA ALA A 16 -15.89 16.97 -13.01
C ALA A 16 -14.56 16.23 -12.87
N LEU A 17 -14.16 15.55 -13.93
CA LEU A 17 -12.90 14.82 -14.04
C LEU A 17 -12.03 15.48 -15.09
N VAL A 18 -10.77 15.72 -14.76
CA VAL A 18 -9.81 16.41 -15.64
C VAL A 18 -8.65 15.48 -15.98
N ILE A 19 -8.44 15.25 -17.25
CA ILE A 19 -7.25 14.61 -17.79
C ILE A 19 -6.29 15.71 -18.23
N SER A 20 -5.04 15.65 -17.79
CA SER A 20 -4.01 16.63 -18.14
C SER A 20 -2.66 15.95 -18.38
N GLY A 21 -1.79 16.61 -19.13
CA GLY A 21 -0.42 16.13 -19.38
C GLY A 21 0.06 16.42 -20.78
N ASP A 22 1.35 16.17 -21.01
CA ASP A 22 2.04 16.51 -22.26
C ASP A 22 1.47 15.78 -23.48
N ASP A 23 0.93 14.59 -23.30
CA ASP A 23 0.31 13.79 -24.38
C ASP A 23 -0.94 14.47 -24.97
N LEU A 24 -1.47 15.51 -24.32
CA LEU A 24 -2.59 16.33 -24.82
C LEU A 24 -2.16 17.59 -25.57
N LYS A 25 -0.87 17.93 -25.55
CA LYS A 25 -0.36 19.10 -26.26
C LYS A 25 -0.64 18.98 -27.76
N GLY A 26 -1.25 20.01 -28.35
CA GLY A 26 -1.60 20.06 -29.77
C GLY A 26 -2.80 19.20 -30.19
N LYS A 27 -3.42 18.45 -29.29
CA LYS A 27 -4.65 17.71 -29.57
C LYS A 27 -5.88 18.58 -29.43
N ARG A 28 -6.90 18.31 -30.28
CA ARG A 28 -8.21 18.97 -30.21
C ARG A 28 -9.21 18.19 -29.38
N LYS A 29 -9.04 16.86 -29.32
CA LYS A 29 -9.93 15.95 -28.59
C LYS A 29 -9.19 14.66 -28.22
N VAL A 30 -9.72 13.97 -27.23
CA VAL A 30 -9.39 12.59 -26.86
C VAL A 30 -10.68 11.80 -26.72
N LYS A 31 -10.59 10.48 -26.81
CA LYS A 31 -11.74 9.63 -26.53
C LYS A 31 -11.67 9.11 -25.10
N VAL A 32 -12.81 9.17 -24.40
CA VAL A 32 -12.91 8.74 -23.00
C VAL A 32 -14.11 7.84 -22.81
N ALA A 33 -13.94 6.77 -22.03
CA ALA A 33 -15.06 5.98 -21.51
C ALA A 33 -14.87 5.74 -20.01
N VAL A 34 -15.97 5.67 -19.27
CA VAL A 34 -15.96 5.28 -17.85
C VAL A 34 -16.77 4.02 -17.68
N GLN A 35 -16.17 3.00 -17.09
CA GLN A 35 -16.82 1.75 -16.74
C GLN A 35 -16.91 1.60 -15.23
N SER A 36 -18.11 1.52 -14.69
CA SER A 36 -18.35 1.12 -13.30
C SER A 36 -18.17 -0.39 -13.16
N MET A 37 -17.42 -0.83 -12.13
CA MET A 37 -17.04 -2.25 -12.01
C MET A 37 -18.18 -3.15 -11.53
N GLU A 38 -19.17 -2.58 -10.83
CA GLU A 38 -20.32 -3.30 -10.28
C GLU A 38 -21.59 -3.19 -11.15
N LEU A 39 -21.45 -2.84 -12.45
CA LEU A 39 -22.56 -2.83 -13.37
C LEU A 39 -22.78 -4.23 -13.99
N TYR A 40 -23.89 -4.86 -13.65
CA TYR A 40 -24.30 -6.20 -14.13
C TYR A 40 -24.94 -6.19 -15.53
N ASN A 41 -24.89 -5.11 -16.28
CA ASN A 41 -25.69 -4.90 -17.49
C ASN A 41 -25.08 -5.48 -18.79
N LEU A 42 -23.99 -6.23 -18.72
CA LEU A 42 -23.45 -6.91 -19.90
C LEU A 42 -23.93 -8.36 -19.93
N PRO A 43 -24.50 -8.85 -21.06
CA PRO A 43 -24.83 -10.25 -21.23
C PRO A 43 -23.61 -11.13 -20.92
N HIS A 44 -23.81 -12.15 -20.10
CA HIS A 44 -22.70 -12.99 -19.58
C HIS A 44 -21.93 -13.74 -20.68
N CYS A 45 -22.57 -14.02 -21.81
CA CYS A 45 -22.02 -14.80 -22.92
C CYS A 45 -21.08 -14.02 -23.84
N ASP A 46 -21.19 -12.68 -23.90
CA ASP A 46 -20.46 -11.87 -24.88
C ASP A 46 -19.15 -11.29 -24.38
N LYS A 47 -18.83 -11.47 -23.10
CA LYS A 47 -17.65 -10.86 -22.45
C LYS A 47 -16.30 -11.27 -23.03
N TYR A 48 -16.22 -12.46 -23.61
CA TYR A 48 -14.95 -13.02 -24.12
C TYR A 48 -14.69 -12.77 -25.60
N PHE A 49 -15.69 -12.31 -26.34
CA PHE A 49 -15.63 -12.20 -27.80
C PHE A 49 -15.88 -10.78 -28.34
N ILE A 50 -16.06 -9.78 -27.45
CA ILE A 50 -16.24 -8.40 -27.88
C ILE A 50 -14.87 -7.79 -28.15
N ASP A 51 -14.67 -7.29 -29.34
CA ASP A 51 -13.56 -6.44 -29.74
C ASP A 51 -13.38 -5.31 -28.70
N GLU A 52 -12.17 -5.15 -28.17
CA GLU A 52 -11.89 -4.16 -27.11
C GLU A 52 -12.39 -2.76 -27.48
N ASP A 53 -12.30 -2.38 -28.74
CA ASP A 53 -12.77 -1.08 -29.24
C ASP A 53 -14.29 -0.92 -29.22
N LYS A 54 -15.04 -2.01 -29.14
CA LYS A 54 -16.52 -2.02 -29.02
C LYS A 54 -17.01 -2.20 -27.58
N ARG A 55 -16.13 -2.61 -26.69
CA ARG A 55 -16.46 -2.89 -25.29
C ARG A 55 -16.81 -1.62 -24.50
N TYR A 56 -16.26 -0.49 -24.91
CA TYR A 56 -16.41 0.78 -24.23
C TYR A 56 -17.01 1.82 -25.18
N ALA A 57 -18.12 2.43 -24.80
CA ALA A 57 -18.70 3.56 -25.52
C ALA A 57 -17.81 4.80 -25.35
N LEU A 58 -16.72 4.86 -26.13
CA LEU A 58 -15.79 5.97 -26.10
C LEU A 58 -16.46 7.23 -26.67
N SER A 59 -16.49 8.29 -25.86
CA SER A 59 -17.00 9.61 -26.25
C SER A 59 -15.86 10.58 -26.51
N ASP A 60 -16.03 11.45 -27.49
CA ASP A 60 -15.08 12.52 -27.78
C ASP A 60 -15.15 13.61 -26.69
N VAL A 61 -14.03 13.88 -26.03
CA VAL A 61 -13.86 14.95 -25.06
C VAL A 61 -12.92 16.00 -25.62
N ALA A 62 -13.36 17.26 -25.67
CA ALA A 62 -12.56 18.36 -26.19
C ALA A 62 -11.34 18.66 -25.30
N VAL A 63 -10.20 18.91 -25.93
CA VAL A 63 -8.98 19.35 -25.23
C VAL A 63 -8.87 20.86 -25.36
N LYS A 64 -8.78 21.56 -24.21
CA LYS A 64 -8.59 22.99 -24.11
C LYS A 64 -7.42 23.28 -23.17
N GLY A 65 -6.43 24.06 -23.62
CA GLY A 65 -5.27 24.41 -22.80
C GLY A 65 -4.48 23.20 -22.27
N GLY A 66 -4.41 22.08 -23.04
CA GLY A 66 -3.73 20.85 -22.61
C GLY A 66 -4.49 20.02 -21.57
N LYS A 67 -5.79 20.29 -21.40
CA LYS A 67 -6.67 19.57 -20.47
C LYS A 67 -7.92 19.08 -21.20
N ALA A 68 -8.39 17.89 -20.84
CA ALA A 68 -9.69 17.36 -21.25
C ALA A 68 -10.55 17.19 -19.99
N GLU A 69 -11.69 17.87 -19.96
CA GLU A 69 -12.62 17.83 -18.84
C GLU A 69 -13.92 17.14 -19.26
N PHE A 70 -14.42 16.25 -18.43
CA PHE A 70 -15.70 15.58 -18.63
C PHE A 70 -16.41 15.39 -17.29
N LYS A 71 -17.71 15.17 -17.34
CA LYS A 71 -18.54 14.97 -16.16
C LYS A 71 -18.94 13.50 -16.06
N PHE A 72 -18.98 13.02 -14.82
CA PHE A 72 -19.41 11.65 -14.52
C PHE A 72 -20.20 11.62 -13.22
N THR A 73 -21.30 10.86 -13.21
CA THR A 73 -22.10 10.61 -12.01
C THR A 73 -21.99 9.13 -11.69
N PRO A 74 -21.21 8.75 -10.68
CA PRO A 74 -21.10 7.37 -10.25
C PRO A 74 -22.39 6.91 -9.56
N LYS A 75 -22.65 5.61 -9.58
CA LYS A 75 -23.74 5.00 -8.83
C LYS A 75 -23.20 4.15 -7.69
N GLY A 76 -23.49 4.57 -6.46
CA GLY A 76 -23.04 3.90 -5.24
C GLY A 76 -21.52 4.01 -5.00
N GLU A 77 -21.04 3.29 -3.98
CA GLU A 77 -19.60 3.16 -3.69
C GLU A 77 -19.00 2.04 -4.52
N GLN A 78 -18.05 2.38 -5.38
CA GLN A 78 -17.36 1.38 -6.17
C GLN A 78 -16.13 1.93 -6.88
N ARG A 79 -15.33 1.04 -7.43
CA ARG A 79 -14.26 1.34 -8.36
C ARG A 79 -14.82 1.55 -9.77
N HIS A 80 -14.23 2.51 -10.48
CA HIS A 80 -14.50 2.75 -11.90
C HIS A 80 -13.19 2.78 -12.68
N ARG A 81 -13.21 2.27 -13.91
CA ARG A 81 -12.10 2.41 -14.85
C ARG A 81 -12.40 3.50 -15.86
N VAL A 82 -11.44 4.39 -16.04
CA VAL A 82 -11.50 5.46 -17.04
C VAL A 82 -10.51 5.13 -18.14
N TYR A 83 -11.04 4.79 -19.30
CA TYR A 83 -10.27 4.51 -20.52
C TYR A 83 -10.05 5.81 -21.27
N VAL A 84 -8.81 6.09 -21.67
CA VAL A 84 -8.42 7.29 -22.40
C VAL A 84 -7.65 6.87 -23.64
N ASP A 85 -8.21 7.19 -24.82
CA ASP A 85 -7.51 7.01 -26.08
C ASP A 85 -7.10 8.39 -26.64
N THR A 86 -5.80 8.62 -26.67
CA THR A 86 -5.20 9.84 -27.20
C THR A 86 -4.93 9.75 -28.70
N GLY A 87 -5.22 8.62 -29.34
CA GLY A 87 -4.82 8.29 -30.70
C GLY A 87 -3.37 7.79 -30.83
N ALA A 88 -2.48 8.22 -29.94
CA ALA A 88 -1.10 7.73 -29.86
C ALA A 88 -0.91 6.67 -28.76
N ARG A 89 -1.71 6.76 -27.71
CA ARG A 89 -1.66 5.84 -26.56
C ARG A 89 -3.07 5.58 -26.03
N LYS A 90 -3.30 4.34 -25.61
CA LYS A 90 -4.45 3.94 -24.83
C LYS A 90 -4.01 3.77 -23.38
N LEU A 91 -4.69 4.43 -22.45
CA LEU A 91 -4.37 4.43 -21.02
C LEU A 91 -5.61 4.11 -20.22
N THR A 92 -5.41 3.47 -19.08
CA THR A 92 -6.48 3.18 -18.12
C THR A 92 -6.13 3.80 -16.78
N PHE A 93 -7.10 4.51 -16.21
CA PHE A 93 -7.00 5.06 -14.87
C PHE A 93 -8.09 4.43 -14.00
N GLU A 94 -7.86 4.39 -12.72
CA GLU A 94 -8.86 3.99 -11.74
C GLU A 94 -9.29 5.19 -10.90
N ILE A 95 -10.60 5.28 -10.63
CA ILE A 95 -11.21 6.24 -9.72
C ILE A 95 -12.19 5.49 -8.80
N TYR A 96 -12.44 6.07 -7.64
CA TYR A 96 -13.30 5.49 -6.61
C TYR A 96 -14.41 6.46 -6.25
N SER A 97 -15.65 5.97 -6.21
CA SER A 97 -16.77 6.73 -5.65
C SER A 97 -17.01 6.31 -4.21
N LEU A 98 -17.13 7.28 -3.31
CA LEU A 98 -17.34 7.06 -1.88
C LEU A 98 -18.59 7.75 -1.40
N LYS A 99 -19.26 7.17 -0.40
CA LYS A 99 -20.33 7.82 0.34
C LYS A 99 -19.80 8.98 1.17
N GLU A 100 -20.73 9.83 1.63
CA GLU A 100 -20.39 11.09 2.28
C GLU A 100 -19.60 10.91 3.59
N ASP A 101 -19.80 9.82 4.31
CA ASP A 101 -19.11 9.51 5.57
C ASP A 101 -17.59 9.41 5.37
N LEU A 102 -17.12 8.75 4.30
CA LEU A 102 -15.70 8.67 3.95
C LEU A 102 -15.25 9.82 3.06
N TYR A 103 -16.06 10.19 2.05
CA TYR A 103 -15.66 11.20 1.08
C TYR A 103 -15.30 12.56 1.71
N LYS A 104 -16.01 12.99 2.75
CA LYS A 104 -15.74 14.25 3.45
C LYS A 104 -14.47 14.26 4.30
N LEU A 105 -13.86 13.10 4.55
CA LEU A 105 -12.66 12.97 5.38
C LEU A 105 -11.36 13.27 4.61
N ASN A 106 -11.45 13.68 3.33
CA ASN A 106 -10.29 13.94 2.47
C ASN A 106 -9.36 12.73 2.33
N PRO A 107 -9.64 11.84 1.40
CA PRO A 107 -8.82 10.65 1.18
C PRO A 107 -7.42 11.01 0.71
N TYR A 108 -6.40 10.45 1.35
CA TYR A 108 -5.00 10.57 0.98
C TYR A 108 -4.48 9.24 0.46
N LYS A 109 -3.97 9.24 -0.78
CA LYS A 109 -3.37 8.06 -1.40
C LYS A 109 -1.94 7.89 -0.89
N GLY A 110 -1.63 6.74 -0.32
CA GLY A 110 -0.31 6.44 0.20
C GLY A 110 0.17 5.02 -0.03
N ASP A 111 1.47 4.86 0.10
CA ASP A 111 2.14 3.57 0.13
C ASP A 111 3.18 3.58 1.25
N THR A 112 3.13 2.55 2.10
CA THR A 112 3.93 2.49 3.32
C THR A 112 5.02 1.42 3.27
N HIS A 113 5.22 0.77 2.11
CA HIS A 113 6.20 -0.30 1.95
C HIS A 113 6.82 -0.26 0.56
N MET A 114 8.10 0.15 0.48
CA MET A 114 8.87 0.19 -0.76
C MET A 114 10.37 0.32 -0.48
N HIS A 115 11.17 -0.07 -1.45
CA HIS A 115 12.61 -0.16 -1.35
C HIS A 115 13.35 0.78 -2.30
N SER A 116 14.55 1.16 -1.90
CA SER A 116 15.46 1.99 -2.68
C SER A 116 16.84 1.33 -2.80
N THR A 117 17.77 2.00 -3.47
CA THR A 117 19.18 1.55 -3.55
C THR A 117 19.93 1.56 -2.21
N GLU A 118 19.29 2.00 -1.13
CA GLU A 118 19.85 1.85 0.23
C GLU A 118 19.78 0.38 0.70
N SER A 119 18.84 -0.42 0.16
CA SER A 119 18.80 -1.89 0.32
C SER A 119 18.91 -2.59 -1.03
N ASP A 120 17.83 -3.05 -1.59
CA ASP A 120 17.75 -3.90 -2.77
C ASP A 120 16.80 -3.38 -3.86
N GLY A 121 16.23 -2.20 -3.67
CA GLY A 121 15.51 -1.49 -4.71
C GLY A 121 16.46 -0.96 -5.82
N LEU A 122 15.90 -0.76 -7.01
CA LEU A 122 16.68 -0.37 -8.20
C LEU A 122 16.89 1.15 -8.35
N PHE A 123 16.20 1.97 -7.57
CA PHE A 123 16.20 3.43 -7.70
C PHE A 123 16.57 4.11 -6.40
N THR A 124 17.23 5.25 -6.51
CA THR A 124 17.59 6.05 -5.33
C THR A 124 16.35 6.56 -4.58
N PRO A 125 16.44 6.87 -3.27
CA PRO A 125 15.31 7.43 -2.54
C PRO A 125 14.67 8.65 -3.21
N THR A 126 15.46 9.48 -3.88
CA THR A 126 14.95 10.66 -4.61
C THR A 126 14.16 10.27 -5.85
N GLU A 127 14.61 9.27 -6.61
CA GLU A 127 13.89 8.77 -7.78
C GLU A 127 12.60 8.07 -7.39
N VAL A 128 12.62 7.29 -6.31
CA VAL A 128 11.40 6.68 -5.73
C VAL A 128 10.39 7.76 -5.39
N VAL A 129 10.77 8.77 -4.61
CA VAL A 129 9.88 9.91 -4.28
C VAL A 129 9.33 10.58 -5.54
N ALA A 130 10.17 10.84 -6.55
CA ALA A 130 9.72 11.48 -7.78
C ALA A 130 8.68 10.64 -8.53
N ALA A 131 8.89 9.31 -8.61
CA ALA A 131 7.99 8.39 -9.28
C ALA A 131 6.60 8.32 -8.60
N TYR A 132 6.58 8.25 -7.28
CA TYR A 132 5.32 8.25 -6.51
C TYR A 132 4.60 9.59 -6.58
N TYR A 133 5.33 10.71 -6.47
CA TYR A 133 4.76 12.03 -6.65
C TYR A 133 4.11 12.22 -8.04
N GLU A 134 4.78 11.76 -9.10
CA GLU A 134 4.24 11.79 -10.47
C GLU A 134 2.97 10.93 -10.64
N ARG A 135 2.80 9.89 -9.83
CA ARG A 135 1.61 9.02 -9.82
C ARG A 135 0.48 9.53 -8.94
N GLY A 136 0.66 10.72 -8.34
CA GLY A 136 -0.38 11.38 -7.54
C GLY A 136 -0.60 10.73 -6.19
N TYR A 137 0.45 10.20 -5.59
CA TYR A 137 0.45 9.85 -4.18
C TYR A 137 0.54 11.11 -3.33
N ASP A 138 -0.08 11.09 -2.17
CA ASP A 138 -0.06 12.16 -1.19
C ASP A 138 1.01 11.91 -0.13
N TYR A 139 1.25 10.64 0.21
CA TYR A 139 2.27 10.25 1.16
C TYR A 139 2.91 8.90 0.82
N ILE A 140 4.15 8.71 1.29
CA ILE A 140 4.87 7.43 1.22
C ILE A 140 5.78 7.24 2.43
N ALA A 141 6.25 6.01 2.63
CA ALA A 141 7.47 5.73 3.42
C ALA A 141 8.37 4.77 2.65
N ILE A 142 9.63 5.15 2.47
CA ILE A 142 10.65 4.22 1.98
C ILE A 142 11.09 3.39 3.19
N THR A 143 11.08 2.08 3.04
CA THR A 143 11.24 1.12 4.14
C THR A 143 12.35 0.13 3.85
N ASP A 144 13.52 0.64 3.48
CA ASP A 144 14.69 -0.16 3.13
C ASP A 144 15.05 -1.19 4.22
N HIS A 145 15.43 -2.38 3.81
CA HIS A 145 15.89 -3.45 4.69
C HIS A 145 17.10 -3.01 5.53
N HIS A 146 17.03 -3.19 6.83
CA HIS A 146 18.11 -2.85 7.78
C HIS A 146 18.57 -1.39 7.76
N LYS A 147 17.87 -0.50 7.07
CA LYS A 147 18.28 0.88 6.84
C LYS A 147 17.16 1.86 7.15
N TYR A 148 17.51 2.91 7.88
CA TYR A 148 16.57 3.98 8.24
C TYR A 148 17.02 5.35 7.73
N LYS A 149 18.34 5.58 7.69
CA LYS A 149 18.92 6.90 7.45
C LYS A 149 18.47 7.52 6.12
N GLY A 150 18.50 6.76 5.02
CA GLY A 150 18.08 7.25 3.70
C GLY A 150 16.64 7.73 3.69
N SER A 151 15.74 6.94 4.29
CA SER A 151 14.34 7.29 4.47
C SER A 151 14.15 8.56 5.31
N ALA A 152 14.83 8.66 6.45
CA ALA A 152 14.75 9.84 7.30
C ALA A 152 15.28 11.12 6.63
N GLU A 153 16.33 11.00 5.81
CA GLU A 153 16.86 12.13 5.04
C GLU A 153 15.89 12.62 3.97
N ILE A 154 15.28 11.70 3.21
CA ILE A 154 14.32 12.06 2.16
C ILE A 154 13.03 12.61 2.77
N ALA A 155 12.59 12.10 3.91
CA ALA A 155 11.45 12.63 4.65
C ALA A 155 11.65 14.13 4.97
N LYS A 156 12.82 14.52 5.50
CA LYS A 156 13.17 15.93 5.76
C LYS A 156 13.19 16.78 4.48
N LYS A 157 13.66 16.23 3.37
CA LYS A 157 13.69 16.96 2.09
C LYS A 157 12.29 17.26 1.57
N THR A 158 11.33 16.36 1.77
CA THR A 158 9.93 16.54 1.34
C THR A 158 9.12 17.48 2.23
N ASP A 159 9.60 17.85 3.41
CA ASP A 159 8.92 18.84 4.28
C ASP A 159 8.63 20.17 3.58
N LYS A 160 9.47 20.56 2.63
CA LYS A 160 9.29 21.80 1.85
C LYS A 160 8.06 21.75 0.93
N ILE A 161 7.60 20.56 0.58
CA ILE A 161 6.45 20.35 -0.28
C ILE A 161 5.32 19.57 0.43
N ALA A 162 5.37 19.46 1.76
CA ALA A 162 4.44 18.66 2.57
C ALA A 162 2.96 19.00 2.39
N LYS A 163 2.65 20.19 1.84
CA LYS A 163 1.28 20.55 1.44
C LYS A 163 0.75 19.68 0.27
N TYR A 164 1.63 19.13 -0.54
CA TYR A 164 1.27 18.41 -1.77
C TYR A 164 1.69 16.95 -1.73
N PHE A 165 2.74 16.65 -0.97
CA PHE A 165 3.31 15.31 -0.86
C PHE A 165 4.21 15.23 0.36
N LYS A 166 4.12 14.13 1.11
CA LYS A 166 4.93 13.88 2.29
C LYS A 166 5.58 12.50 2.24
N ALA A 167 6.91 12.43 2.30
CA ALA A 167 7.58 11.19 2.68
C ALA A 167 7.70 11.16 4.22
N TYR A 168 7.36 10.02 4.80
CA TYR A 168 7.58 9.72 6.22
C TYR A 168 8.84 8.90 6.37
N PRO A 169 9.59 9.02 7.48
CA PRO A 169 10.68 8.10 7.74
C PRO A 169 10.13 6.68 7.93
N GLY A 170 10.89 5.68 7.50
CA GLY A 170 10.50 4.28 7.65
C GLY A 170 11.70 3.35 7.49
N GLU A 171 11.50 2.11 7.82
CA GLU A 171 12.43 1.00 7.62
C GLU A 171 11.65 -0.31 7.67
N GLU A 172 12.12 -1.30 6.96
CA GLU A 172 11.71 -2.67 7.19
C GLU A 172 12.66 -3.30 8.20
N VAL A 173 12.09 -3.63 9.36
CA VAL A 173 12.86 -4.21 10.47
C VAL A 173 13.06 -5.69 10.22
N HIS A 174 14.31 -6.09 10.21
CA HIS A 174 14.74 -7.47 10.05
C HIS A 174 15.36 -8.00 11.33
N ASN A 175 15.29 -9.32 11.44
CA ASN A 175 15.97 -10.04 12.48
C ASN A 175 17.19 -10.77 11.95
N ARG A 176 18.35 -10.49 12.48
CA ARG A 176 19.55 -11.29 12.25
C ARG A 176 19.67 -12.36 13.34
N GLY A 177 19.16 -13.58 13.07
CA GLY A 177 19.41 -14.74 13.92
C GLY A 177 18.23 -15.25 14.77
N MET A 178 17.02 -14.70 14.61
CA MET A 178 15.82 -15.12 15.36
C MET A 178 14.64 -15.48 14.46
N GLY A 179 14.86 -16.24 13.42
CA GLY A 179 13.83 -16.55 12.44
C GLY A 179 13.69 -15.48 11.36
N PHE A 180 12.95 -15.79 10.32
CA PHE A 180 12.57 -14.81 9.30
C PHE A 180 11.43 -13.97 9.82
N PHE A 181 11.58 -12.65 9.83
CA PHE A 181 10.43 -11.76 9.93
C PHE A 181 10.74 -10.39 9.39
N HIS A 182 9.72 -9.79 8.83
CA HIS A 182 9.73 -8.43 8.35
C HIS A 182 8.61 -7.66 9.06
N ILE A 183 8.92 -6.46 9.52
CA ILE A 183 7.95 -5.57 10.18
C ILE A 183 8.23 -4.16 9.71
N ILE A 184 7.20 -3.49 9.21
CA ILE A 184 7.34 -2.10 8.80
C ILE A 184 7.26 -1.17 10.01
N ASN A 185 8.29 -0.37 10.16
CA ASN A 185 8.31 0.82 10.99
C ASN A 185 7.91 2.01 10.12
N PHE A 186 6.69 2.52 10.28
CA PHE A 186 6.18 3.67 9.55
C PHE A 186 6.15 4.90 10.44
N GLY A 187 6.88 5.94 10.07
CA GLY A 187 6.81 7.26 10.67
C GLY A 187 7.51 7.45 12.02
N ALA A 188 8.20 6.44 12.55
CA ALA A 188 8.95 6.60 13.80
C ALA A 188 10.10 7.62 13.69
N ASN A 189 10.48 8.20 14.80
CA ASN A 189 11.54 9.19 14.88
C ASN A 189 12.95 8.59 15.07
N ALA A 190 13.03 7.26 15.24
CA ALA A 190 14.26 6.51 15.40
C ALA A 190 14.17 5.11 14.77
N SER A 191 15.33 4.51 14.55
CA SER A 191 15.47 3.20 13.95
C SER A 191 15.49 2.08 14.98
N VAL A 192 14.72 1.04 14.75
CA VAL A 192 14.80 -0.23 15.48
C VAL A 192 15.97 -1.07 14.95
N ASN A 193 16.18 -1.06 13.62
CA ASN A 193 17.32 -1.75 13.00
C ASN A 193 18.67 -1.25 13.52
N GLU A 194 18.83 0.06 13.78
CA GLU A 194 20.07 0.59 14.35
C GLU A 194 20.33 0.05 15.76
N ILE A 195 19.31 -0.13 16.59
CA ILE A 195 19.45 -0.76 17.91
C ILE A 195 19.89 -2.22 17.76
N ILE A 196 19.19 -2.98 16.91
CA ILE A 196 19.51 -4.40 16.67
C ILE A 196 20.93 -4.55 16.12
N ASN A 197 21.31 -3.70 15.17
CA ASN A 197 22.64 -3.76 14.54
C ASN A 197 23.78 -3.34 15.49
N ALA A 198 23.50 -2.43 16.44
CA ALA A 198 24.51 -1.97 17.38
C ALA A 198 24.87 -3.03 18.43
N ASP A 199 23.89 -3.81 18.89
CA ASP A 199 24.07 -4.85 19.91
C ASP A 199 23.07 -6.01 19.70
N PRO A 200 23.28 -6.86 18.68
CA PRO A 200 22.36 -7.97 18.38
C PRO A 200 22.23 -8.95 19.56
N ASP A 201 23.36 -9.28 20.21
CA ASP A 201 23.39 -10.24 21.32
C ASP A 201 22.69 -9.70 22.56
N GLY A 202 22.86 -8.41 22.85
CA GLY A 202 22.19 -7.74 23.96
C GLY A 202 20.68 -7.66 23.74
N VAL A 203 20.22 -7.31 22.54
CA VAL A 203 18.80 -7.34 22.17
C VAL A 203 18.24 -8.75 22.30
N PHE A 204 18.95 -9.75 21.78
CA PHE A 204 18.54 -11.15 21.90
C PHE A 204 18.40 -11.58 23.36
N ALA A 205 19.38 -11.25 24.20
CA ALA A 205 19.35 -11.56 25.63
C ALA A 205 18.19 -10.85 26.35
N GLU A 206 17.96 -9.56 26.05
CA GLU A 206 16.83 -8.79 26.60
C GLU A 206 15.50 -9.45 26.27
N VAL A 207 15.26 -9.73 24.99
CA VAL A 207 14.00 -10.31 24.50
C VAL A 207 13.78 -11.71 25.10
N THR A 208 14.81 -12.57 25.06
CA THR A 208 14.73 -13.94 25.60
C THR A 208 14.44 -13.93 27.11
N SER A 209 14.99 -12.99 27.85
CA SER A 209 14.75 -12.87 29.29
C SER A 209 13.29 -12.55 29.65
N LYS A 210 12.54 -11.95 28.72
CA LYS A 210 11.12 -11.59 28.90
C LYS A 210 10.14 -12.61 28.31
N ALA A 211 10.63 -13.60 27.54
CA ALA A 211 9.76 -14.51 26.79
C ALA A 211 8.80 -15.30 27.70
N GLU A 212 9.29 -15.86 28.80
CA GLU A 212 8.43 -16.59 29.76
C GLU A 212 7.39 -15.70 30.47
N GLU A 213 7.74 -14.45 30.78
CA GLU A 213 6.81 -13.49 31.36
C GLU A 213 5.70 -13.15 30.37
N LEU A 214 6.07 -12.83 29.13
CA LEU A 214 5.14 -12.56 28.05
C LEU A 214 4.26 -13.75 27.71
N LYS A 215 4.82 -14.99 27.71
CA LYS A 215 4.05 -16.21 27.54
C LYS A 215 2.92 -16.33 28.57
N LYS A 216 3.21 -16.04 29.84
CA LYS A 216 2.21 -16.07 30.93
C LYS A 216 1.23 -14.91 30.82
N GLN A 217 1.71 -13.71 30.52
CA GLN A 217 0.90 -12.50 30.41
C GLN A 217 -0.18 -12.63 29.31
N TYR A 218 0.19 -13.19 28.17
CA TYR A 218 -0.69 -13.32 27.02
C TYR A 218 -1.38 -14.69 26.92
N ASN A 219 -1.14 -15.63 27.85
CA ASN A 219 -1.57 -17.02 27.75
C ASN A 219 -1.21 -17.62 26.38
N LEU A 220 0.06 -17.47 25.98
CA LEU A 220 0.55 -17.89 24.67
C LEU A 220 0.33 -19.40 24.47
N PRO A 221 -0.33 -19.84 23.39
CA PRO A 221 -0.48 -21.24 23.05
C PRO A 221 0.87 -21.99 22.93
N ASP A 222 0.88 -23.30 23.25
CA ASP A 222 2.11 -24.10 23.25
C ASP A 222 2.68 -24.36 21.85
N ASP A 223 1.90 -24.19 20.80
CA ASP A 223 2.32 -24.30 19.40
C ASP A 223 2.91 -23.01 18.83
N ILE A 224 3.01 -21.95 19.63
CA ILE A 224 3.65 -20.71 19.27
C ILE A 224 5.00 -20.57 20.00
N ASP A 225 6.08 -20.36 19.24
CA ASP A 225 7.39 -20.13 19.82
C ASP A 225 7.42 -18.81 20.63
N GLU A 226 7.74 -18.94 21.93
CA GLU A 226 7.70 -17.81 22.87
C GLU A 226 8.75 -16.74 22.60
N LYS A 227 9.91 -17.14 22.05
CA LYS A 227 10.98 -16.19 21.74
C LYS A 227 10.67 -15.41 20.46
N GLU A 228 10.13 -16.09 19.46
CA GLU A 228 9.66 -15.45 18.25
C GLU A 228 8.52 -14.45 18.53
N PHE A 229 7.57 -14.84 19.40
CA PHE A 229 6.52 -13.94 19.85
C PHE A 229 7.10 -12.74 20.60
N ALA A 230 7.99 -12.99 21.57
CA ALA A 230 8.60 -11.93 22.39
C ALA A 230 9.37 -10.92 21.52
N PHE A 231 10.03 -11.38 20.46
CA PHE A 231 10.77 -10.51 19.58
C PHE A 231 9.84 -9.61 18.73
N ARG A 232 8.80 -10.17 18.15
CA ARG A 232 7.78 -9.38 17.39
C ARG A 232 7.09 -8.35 18.29
N TYR A 233 6.78 -8.75 19.51
CA TYR A 233 6.26 -7.87 20.54
C TYR A 233 7.24 -6.72 20.87
N TRP A 234 8.52 -7.05 21.06
CA TRP A 234 9.56 -6.07 21.36
C TRP A 234 9.72 -5.06 20.22
N VAL A 235 9.79 -5.53 18.97
CA VAL A 235 9.92 -4.64 17.78
C VAL A 235 8.71 -3.71 17.67
N SER A 236 7.50 -4.24 17.76
CA SER A 236 6.29 -3.42 17.69
C SER A 236 6.26 -2.34 18.76
N ASN A 237 6.63 -2.70 20.00
CA ASN A 237 6.70 -1.72 21.08
C ASN A 237 7.80 -0.68 20.87
N LYS A 238 8.97 -1.05 20.36
CA LYS A 238 10.04 -0.09 20.02
C LYS A 238 9.60 0.91 18.96
N ILE A 239 8.89 0.45 17.92
CA ILE A 239 8.30 1.35 16.92
C ILE A 239 7.35 2.34 17.58
N ARG A 240 6.46 1.87 18.47
CA ARG A 240 5.52 2.74 19.21
C ARG A 240 6.23 3.71 20.16
N GLU A 241 7.27 3.26 20.89
CA GLU A 241 8.11 4.11 21.74
C GLU A 241 8.74 5.27 20.95
N PHE A 242 9.08 5.03 19.68
CA PHE A 242 9.62 6.04 18.78
C PHE A 242 8.54 6.87 18.05
N GLY A 243 7.26 6.68 18.40
CA GLY A 243 6.14 7.42 17.84
C GLY A 243 5.71 6.97 16.44
N GLY A 244 6.12 5.78 16.01
CA GLY A 244 5.77 5.18 14.74
C GLY A 244 4.54 4.29 14.83
N VAL A 245 4.14 3.77 13.67
CA VAL A 245 3.09 2.77 13.47
C VAL A 245 3.77 1.45 13.05
N SER A 246 3.51 0.38 13.79
CA SER A 246 4.02 -0.95 13.47
C SER A 246 3.05 -1.66 12.52
N VAL A 247 3.53 -2.03 11.31
CA VAL A 247 2.72 -2.75 10.34
C VAL A 247 3.28 -4.16 10.16
N LEU A 248 2.41 -5.15 10.36
CA LEU A 248 2.75 -6.54 10.07
C LEU A 248 2.61 -6.76 8.56
N CYS A 249 3.74 -6.92 7.87
CA CYS A 249 3.79 -7.03 6.41
C CYS A 249 3.90 -8.48 5.95
N HIS A 250 3.39 -8.76 4.77
CA HIS A 250 3.45 -10.00 3.97
C HIS A 250 3.75 -11.32 4.75
N PRO A 251 2.94 -11.71 5.76
CA PRO A 251 3.24 -12.89 6.60
C PRO A 251 3.25 -14.21 5.83
N TYR A 252 2.57 -14.27 4.70
CA TYR A 252 2.52 -15.45 3.83
C TYR A 252 3.43 -15.35 2.61
N TRP A 253 4.39 -14.42 2.62
CA TRP A 253 5.45 -14.41 1.63
C TRP A 253 6.24 -15.73 1.70
N ASP A 254 6.39 -16.38 0.54
CA ASP A 254 7.11 -17.65 0.42
C ASP A 254 8.61 -17.39 0.33
N ALA A 255 9.28 -17.48 1.48
CA ALA A 255 10.72 -17.41 1.57
C ALA A 255 11.32 -18.80 1.61
N TYR A 256 11.91 -19.24 0.52
CA TYR A 256 12.61 -20.54 0.41
C TYR A 256 11.72 -21.77 0.65
N GLY A 257 10.43 -21.71 0.32
CA GLY A 257 9.46 -22.79 0.45
C GLY A 257 8.75 -22.86 1.80
N GLU A 258 8.91 -21.82 2.63
CA GLU A 258 8.18 -21.65 3.89
C GLU A 258 7.61 -20.22 3.96
N TYR A 259 6.47 -20.07 4.61
CA TYR A 259 5.91 -18.75 4.86
C TYR A 259 6.74 -17.97 5.88
N ASN A 260 6.82 -16.65 5.67
CA ASN A 260 7.48 -15.72 6.59
C ASN A 260 6.94 -15.83 8.02
N MET A 261 5.68 -16.22 8.18
CA MET A 261 5.06 -16.44 9.48
C MET A 261 4.07 -17.61 9.45
N GLN A 262 4.08 -18.41 10.51
CA GLN A 262 3.09 -19.47 10.68
C GLN A 262 1.73 -18.89 11.07
N THR A 263 0.66 -19.48 10.54
CA THR A 263 -0.73 -19.06 10.76
C THR A 263 -1.11 -18.90 12.25
N PRO A 264 -0.77 -19.84 13.17
CA PRO A 264 -1.11 -19.66 14.59
C PRO A 264 -0.47 -18.41 15.20
N MET A 265 0.78 -18.11 14.87
CA MET A 265 1.47 -16.90 15.31
C MET A 265 0.78 -15.64 14.77
N LEU A 266 0.51 -15.59 13.47
CA LEU A 266 -0.16 -14.48 12.81
C LEU A 266 -1.52 -14.17 13.47
N GLU A 267 -2.36 -15.19 13.58
CA GLU A 267 -3.68 -15.08 14.18
C GLU A 267 -3.60 -14.55 15.62
N PHE A 268 -2.68 -15.08 16.41
CA PHE A 268 -2.46 -14.66 17.79
C PHE A 268 -2.02 -13.19 17.89
N LEU A 269 -1.07 -12.78 17.09
CA LEU A 269 -0.56 -11.40 17.06
C LEU A 269 -1.66 -10.39 16.72
N LEU A 270 -2.50 -10.71 15.71
CA LEU A 270 -3.57 -9.85 15.27
C LEU A 270 -4.74 -9.80 16.29
N LYS A 271 -5.12 -10.94 16.87
CA LYS A 271 -6.16 -11.01 17.91
C LYS A 271 -5.80 -10.25 19.18
N ASN A 272 -4.53 -10.21 19.53
CA ASN A 272 -4.04 -9.52 20.72
C ASN A 272 -3.60 -8.07 20.45
N GLY A 273 -3.77 -7.54 19.23
CA GLY A 273 -3.45 -6.16 18.89
C GLY A 273 -1.96 -5.84 19.08
N ILE A 274 -1.08 -6.80 18.81
CA ILE A 274 0.37 -6.61 18.95
C ILE A 274 0.87 -5.60 17.92
N PHE A 275 0.26 -5.54 16.74
CA PHE A 275 0.57 -4.58 15.68
C PHE A 275 -0.53 -3.54 15.51
N ASP A 276 -0.16 -2.37 14.99
CA ASP A 276 -1.08 -1.25 14.77
C ASP A 276 -1.85 -1.38 13.45
N ALA A 277 -1.27 -2.06 12.46
CA ALA A 277 -1.91 -2.35 11.18
C ALA A 277 -1.43 -3.68 10.59
N PHE A 278 -2.20 -4.19 9.65
CA PHE A 278 -1.93 -5.43 8.92
C PHE A 278 -1.92 -5.15 7.41
N GLU A 279 -0.85 -5.56 6.74
CA GLU A 279 -0.72 -5.49 5.29
C GLU A 279 -1.46 -6.67 4.66
N VAL A 280 -2.56 -6.37 3.98
CA VAL A 280 -3.44 -7.40 3.41
C VAL A 280 -3.23 -7.63 1.92
N VAL A 281 -2.58 -6.70 1.23
CA VAL A 281 -2.19 -6.81 -0.18
C VAL A 281 -0.81 -6.19 -0.38
N ASP A 282 0.02 -6.92 -1.10
CA ASP A 282 1.36 -6.53 -1.53
C ASP A 282 1.65 -7.07 -2.93
N ASP A 283 2.77 -6.69 -3.54
CA ASP A 283 3.16 -7.07 -4.90
C ASP A 283 4.25 -8.16 -4.96
N ASP A 284 4.87 -8.51 -3.85
CA ASP A 284 6.03 -9.42 -3.84
C ASP A 284 5.65 -10.89 -4.07
N ASP A 285 4.37 -11.25 -3.90
CA ASP A 285 3.90 -12.61 -4.19
C ASP A 285 3.61 -12.82 -5.68
N LYS A 286 4.62 -13.27 -6.41
CA LYS A 286 4.51 -13.63 -7.84
C LYS A 286 3.46 -14.70 -8.12
N THR A 287 3.04 -15.47 -7.12
CA THR A 287 2.01 -16.51 -7.23
C THR A 287 0.61 -16.00 -6.93
N GLY A 288 0.48 -14.89 -6.21
CA GLY A 288 -0.76 -14.33 -5.69
C GLY A 288 -1.36 -15.12 -4.52
N ASN A 289 -0.67 -16.16 -4.03
CA ASN A 289 -1.20 -17.01 -2.96
C ASN A 289 -1.14 -16.33 -1.59
N GLY A 290 -0.07 -15.61 -1.29
CA GLY A 290 0.11 -14.88 -0.03
C GLY A 290 -0.98 -13.83 0.16
N VAL A 291 -1.24 -13.01 -0.85
CA VAL A 291 -2.32 -12.01 -0.84
C VAL A 291 -3.69 -12.62 -0.59
N ASN A 292 -3.99 -13.77 -1.21
CA ASN A 292 -5.24 -14.48 -0.98
C ASN A 292 -5.36 -14.98 0.46
N LEU A 293 -4.27 -15.54 1.02
CA LEU A 293 -4.23 -16.02 2.41
C LEU A 293 -4.32 -14.86 3.42
N GLN A 294 -3.63 -13.75 3.19
CA GLN A 294 -3.70 -12.54 4.02
C GLN A 294 -5.13 -11.98 4.05
N THR A 295 -5.75 -11.90 2.88
CA THR A 295 -7.15 -11.45 2.75
C THR A 295 -8.14 -12.42 3.44
N ALA A 296 -7.93 -13.73 3.30
CA ALA A 296 -8.74 -14.74 3.97
C ALA A 296 -8.63 -14.62 5.49
N MET A 297 -7.41 -14.56 6.03
CA MET A 297 -7.15 -14.35 7.46
C MET A 297 -7.83 -13.07 7.98
N TYR A 298 -7.69 -11.95 7.26
CA TYR A 298 -8.37 -10.71 7.65
C TYR A 298 -9.89 -10.88 7.73
N ASN A 299 -10.50 -11.55 6.74
CA ASN A 299 -11.95 -11.77 6.71
C ASN A 299 -12.42 -12.67 7.86
N GLU A 300 -11.67 -13.72 8.19
CA GLU A 300 -11.95 -14.59 9.34
C GLU A 300 -11.90 -13.81 10.65
N LEU A 301 -10.84 -13.05 10.89
CA LEU A 301 -10.69 -12.21 12.06
C LEU A 301 -11.81 -11.16 12.17
N ARG A 302 -12.20 -10.56 11.06
CA ARG A 302 -13.34 -9.62 11.01
C ARG A 302 -14.67 -10.30 11.37
N ALA A 303 -14.88 -11.54 10.91
CA ALA A 303 -16.07 -12.30 11.26
C ALA A 303 -16.12 -12.65 12.76
N GLU A 304 -14.99 -12.81 13.41
CA GLU A 304 -14.86 -13.00 14.86
C GLU A 304 -14.96 -11.67 15.66
N GLY A 305 -15.05 -10.53 14.98
CA GLY A 305 -15.16 -9.22 15.61
C GLY A 305 -13.82 -8.50 15.90
N VAL A 306 -12.71 -9.06 15.47
CA VAL A 306 -11.40 -8.41 15.58
C VAL A 306 -11.37 -7.19 14.68
N LYS A 307 -10.93 -6.06 15.23
CA LYS A 307 -10.81 -4.79 14.50
C LYS A 307 -9.34 -4.43 14.41
N ILE A 308 -8.75 -4.61 13.25
CA ILE A 308 -7.39 -4.17 12.96
C ILE A 308 -7.42 -3.26 11.73
N PRO A 309 -6.74 -2.11 11.74
CA PRO A 309 -6.49 -1.33 10.54
C PRO A 309 -5.73 -2.16 9.50
N ILE A 310 -6.08 -1.98 8.24
CA ILE A 310 -5.40 -2.66 7.14
C ILE A 310 -4.72 -1.66 6.23
N VAL A 311 -3.63 -2.07 5.62
CA VAL A 311 -2.94 -1.33 4.57
C VAL A 311 -2.80 -2.21 3.32
N GLY A 312 -2.88 -1.58 2.16
CA GLY A 312 -2.36 -2.13 0.91
C GLY A 312 -1.06 -1.41 0.61
N ALA A 313 -0.01 -2.14 0.39
CA ALA A 313 1.30 -1.60 0.09
C ALA A 313 1.90 -2.33 -1.11
N SER A 314 2.93 -1.76 -1.72
CA SER A 314 3.43 -2.32 -2.98
C SER A 314 4.63 -3.24 -2.82
N ASP A 315 5.36 -3.12 -1.72
CA ASP A 315 6.69 -3.74 -1.56
C ASP A 315 7.58 -3.50 -2.80
N CYS A 316 7.51 -2.27 -3.31
CA CYS A 316 8.03 -1.92 -4.62
C CYS A 316 9.55 -1.83 -4.61
N HIS A 317 10.21 -2.68 -5.38
CA HIS A 317 11.65 -2.63 -5.65
C HIS A 317 11.99 -1.95 -6.99
N ASN A 318 10.97 -1.71 -7.84
CA ASN A 318 11.16 -1.18 -9.18
C ASN A 318 10.03 -0.25 -9.60
N VAL A 319 10.23 1.06 -9.49
CA VAL A 319 9.22 2.10 -9.81
C VAL A 319 8.90 2.27 -11.31
N VAL A 320 9.51 1.49 -12.19
CA VAL A 320 9.16 1.44 -13.62
C VAL A 320 8.42 0.15 -13.99
N SER A 321 8.22 -0.79 -13.06
CA SER A 321 7.45 -1.99 -13.30
C SER A 321 5.98 -1.66 -13.59
N GLU A 322 5.27 -2.55 -14.29
CA GLU A 322 3.83 -2.39 -14.52
C GLU A 322 3.01 -2.56 -13.23
N LEU A 323 3.59 -3.18 -12.21
CA LEU A 323 2.97 -3.46 -10.91
C LEU A 323 3.04 -2.26 -9.97
N PHE A 324 4.06 -1.41 -10.16
CA PHE A 324 4.13 -0.13 -9.48
C PHE A 324 2.82 0.67 -9.65
N ASP A 325 2.27 1.21 -8.58
CA ASP A 325 0.99 1.94 -8.53
C ASP A 325 -0.28 1.05 -8.61
N LYS A 326 -0.19 -0.25 -8.33
CA LYS A 326 -1.37 -1.13 -8.22
C LYS A 326 -1.86 -1.32 -6.80
N PHE A 327 -0.94 -1.31 -5.84
CA PHE A 327 -1.23 -1.50 -4.43
C PHE A 327 -0.97 -0.21 -3.67
N PHE A 328 -1.94 0.22 -2.90
CA PHE A 328 -1.88 1.46 -2.12
C PHE A 328 -3.01 1.51 -1.09
N THR A 329 -2.87 2.41 -0.14
CA THR A 329 -3.88 2.69 0.87
C THR A 329 -4.49 4.08 0.65
N TYR A 330 -5.79 4.22 0.82
CA TYR A 330 -6.40 5.50 1.10
C TYR A 330 -6.56 5.68 2.61
N ALA A 331 -5.83 6.63 3.17
CA ALA A 331 -6.05 7.12 4.53
C ALA A 331 -7.06 8.28 4.51
N PHE A 332 -7.89 8.36 5.56
CA PHE A 332 -8.94 9.37 5.70
C PHE A 332 -8.76 10.21 6.96
#